data_c8c2d51159d23329b6bb9eabf4983dd2
#
_entry.id   c8c2d51159d23329b6bb9eabf4983dd2
#
_cell.length_a   1.000
_cell.length_b   1.000
_cell.length_c   1.000
_cell.angle_alpha   90.00
_cell.angle_beta   90.00
_cell.angle_gamma   90.00
#
_symmetry.space_group_name_H-M   'P 1'
#
loop_
_entity.id
_entity.type
_entity.pdbx_description
1 polymer ?
#
loop_
_entity_poly.entity_id
_entity_poly.type
_entity_poly.pdbx_seq_one_letter_code
_entity_poly.pdbx_strand_id
1 'polypeptide(L)'
;MLREIRQELPHEDLLYVADSGHAPYGDKPMEVIEARSVAITEFLLEQGAKAVVVACNTATGAAARVLRTRYSVPIVAMEPAVKPAVARTRSGVVGVLATRRTLESHNFSLLLERVGAVAEVMLQPCPGLVERVVAGDLDGDYTSALLADYLQPLLKRGADTIVLGCTHYPLLNGII
;
A
#
# COMPACT_ATOMS: atom_id res chain seq x y z
N MET A 1 1.66 -8.16 7.87
CA MET A 1 0.33 -7.67 8.31
C MET A 1 -0.53 -8.77 8.92
N LEU A 2 -0.90 -9.89 8.23
CA LEU A 2 -1.72 -10.95 8.83
C LEU A 2 -1.13 -11.49 10.14
N ARG A 3 0.19 -11.69 10.21
CA ARG A 3 0.90 -12.10 11.43
C ARG A 3 0.71 -11.08 12.55
N GLU A 4 0.86 -9.80 12.25
CA GLU A 4 0.71 -8.72 13.24
C GLU A 4 -0.73 -8.65 13.78
N ILE A 5 -1.73 -8.78 12.87
CA ILE A 5 -3.13 -8.83 13.30
C ILE A 5 -3.36 -10.02 14.23
N ARG A 6 -2.80 -11.20 13.91
CA ARG A 6 -2.92 -12.39 14.76
C ARG A 6 -2.27 -12.21 16.14
N GLN A 7 -1.15 -11.47 16.21
CA GLN A 7 -0.48 -11.19 17.49
C GLN A 7 -1.27 -10.23 18.35
N GLU A 8 -1.84 -9.16 17.75
CA GLU A 8 -2.63 -8.15 18.47
C GLU A 8 -4.04 -8.66 18.84
N LEU A 9 -4.59 -9.58 18.05
CA LEU A 9 -5.94 -10.13 18.23
C LEU A 9 -5.90 -11.67 18.26
N PRO A 10 -5.27 -12.27 19.30
CA PRO A 10 -5.01 -13.73 19.33
C PRO A 10 -6.29 -14.59 19.46
N HIS A 11 -7.39 -14.00 19.93
CA HIS A 11 -8.67 -14.69 20.13
C HIS A 11 -9.66 -14.48 18.98
N GLU A 12 -9.26 -13.78 17.90
CA GLU A 12 -10.12 -13.56 16.75
C GLU A 12 -9.82 -14.57 15.64
N ASP A 13 -10.86 -15.09 15.02
CA ASP A 13 -10.72 -15.87 13.79
C ASP A 13 -10.44 -14.95 12.62
N LEU A 14 -9.48 -15.33 11.77
CA LEU A 14 -9.04 -14.55 10.62
C LEU A 14 -9.33 -15.28 9.34
N LEU A 15 -10.10 -14.65 8.45
CA LEU A 15 -10.28 -15.04 7.06
C LEU A 15 -9.38 -14.18 6.17
N TYR A 16 -8.70 -14.77 5.20
CA TYR A 16 -7.81 -14.04 4.29
C TYR A 16 -8.12 -14.37 2.83
N VAL A 17 -8.28 -13.33 2.02
CA VAL A 17 -8.45 -13.43 0.57
C VAL A 17 -7.34 -12.64 -0.11
N ALA A 18 -6.51 -13.32 -0.90
CA ALA A 18 -5.38 -12.71 -1.62
C ALA A 18 -5.78 -12.08 -2.97
N ASP A 19 -6.91 -12.49 -3.55
CA ASP A 19 -7.37 -12.16 -4.91
C ASP A 19 -6.30 -12.40 -6.00
N SER A 20 -5.51 -13.45 -5.85
CA SER A 20 -4.33 -13.76 -6.68
C SER A 20 -4.62 -13.82 -8.18
N GLY A 21 -5.84 -14.24 -8.57
CA GLY A 21 -6.27 -14.29 -9.97
C GLY A 21 -6.48 -12.90 -10.60
N HIS A 22 -6.55 -11.83 -9.79
CA HIS A 22 -6.76 -10.47 -10.24
C HIS A 22 -5.67 -9.50 -9.81
N ALA A 23 -4.78 -9.90 -8.90
CA ALA A 23 -3.59 -9.13 -8.57
C ALA A 23 -2.55 -9.18 -9.72
N PRO A 24 -1.63 -8.22 -9.83
CA PRO A 24 -1.52 -6.99 -9.05
C PRO A 24 -2.52 -5.91 -9.47
N TYR A 25 -2.83 -4.98 -8.54
CA TYR A 25 -3.80 -3.90 -8.75
C TYR A 25 -3.17 -2.59 -9.22
N GLY A 26 -1.84 -2.49 -9.20
CA GLY A 26 -1.10 -1.24 -9.34
C GLY A 26 -1.42 -0.39 -10.55
N ASP A 27 -1.74 -1.02 -11.69
CA ASP A 27 -2.03 -0.38 -12.97
C ASP A 27 -3.45 -0.65 -13.49
N LYS A 28 -4.29 -1.34 -12.70
CA LYS A 28 -5.68 -1.62 -13.10
C LYS A 28 -6.57 -0.37 -13.00
N PRO A 29 -7.64 -0.29 -13.81
CA PRO A 29 -8.66 0.75 -13.66
C PRO A 29 -9.26 0.75 -12.24
N MET A 30 -9.56 1.93 -11.70
CA MET A 30 -10.10 2.07 -10.34
C MET A 30 -11.43 1.32 -10.17
N GLU A 31 -12.27 1.32 -11.19
CA GLU A 31 -13.57 0.63 -11.22
C GLU A 31 -13.41 -0.89 -11.08
N VAL A 32 -12.36 -1.45 -11.68
CA VAL A 32 -12.05 -2.88 -11.57
C VAL A 32 -11.62 -3.21 -10.13
N ILE A 33 -10.74 -2.38 -9.53
CA ILE A 33 -10.27 -2.58 -8.16
C ILE A 33 -11.42 -2.43 -7.17
N GLU A 34 -12.31 -1.46 -7.37
CA GLU A 34 -13.51 -1.25 -6.57
C GLU A 34 -14.45 -2.46 -6.64
N ALA A 35 -14.78 -2.92 -7.86
CA ALA A 35 -15.63 -4.08 -8.06
C ALA A 35 -15.07 -5.35 -7.41
N ARG A 36 -13.75 -5.59 -7.51
CA ARG A 36 -13.07 -6.70 -6.83
C ARG A 36 -13.15 -6.57 -5.31
N SER A 37 -12.91 -5.36 -4.79
CA SER A 37 -12.97 -5.09 -3.34
C SER A 37 -14.38 -5.31 -2.78
N VAL A 38 -15.41 -4.93 -3.53
CA VAL A 38 -16.82 -5.19 -3.20
C VAL A 38 -17.08 -6.70 -3.17
N ALA A 39 -16.73 -7.44 -4.23
CA ALA A 39 -16.97 -8.88 -4.31
C ALA A 39 -16.26 -9.66 -3.19
N ILE A 40 -15.02 -9.28 -2.85
CA ILE A 40 -14.27 -9.89 -1.73
C ILE A 40 -14.94 -9.56 -0.40
N THR A 41 -15.42 -8.33 -0.22
CA THR A 41 -16.12 -7.93 1.01
C THR A 41 -17.41 -8.72 1.16
N GLU A 42 -18.21 -8.86 0.11
CA GLU A 42 -19.44 -9.68 0.12
C GLU A 42 -19.14 -11.13 0.51
N PHE A 43 -18.16 -11.75 -0.13
CA PHE A 43 -17.71 -13.09 0.21
C PHE A 43 -17.32 -13.22 1.70
N LEU A 44 -16.52 -12.27 2.23
CA LEU A 44 -16.10 -12.32 3.64
C LEU A 44 -17.30 -12.17 4.59
N LEU A 45 -18.26 -11.31 4.26
CA LEU A 45 -19.48 -11.13 5.05
C LEU A 45 -20.37 -12.40 5.04
N GLU A 46 -20.49 -13.06 3.90
CA GLU A 46 -21.18 -14.37 3.78
C GLU A 46 -20.51 -15.46 4.64
N GLN A 47 -19.20 -15.37 4.86
CA GLN A 47 -18.47 -16.25 5.78
C GLN A 47 -18.56 -15.80 7.26
N GLY A 48 -19.36 -14.79 7.57
CA GLY A 48 -19.59 -14.30 8.93
C GLY A 48 -18.55 -13.30 9.45
N ALA A 49 -17.77 -12.65 8.58
CA ALA A 49 -16.83 -11.63 9.00
C ALA A 49 -17.56 -10.45 9.66
N LYS A 50 -17.16 -10.08 10.88
CA LYS A 50 -17.72 -8.95 11.65
C LYS A 50 -17.00 -7.63 11.43
N ALA A 51 -15.84 -7.65 10.77
CA ALA A 51 -15.06 -6.49 10.33
C ALA A 51 -14.20 -6.88 9.12
N VAL A 52 -13.85 -5.91 8.28
CA VAL A 52 -13.02 -6.13 7.10
C VAL A 52 -11.79 -5.23 7.15
N VAL A 53 -10.60 -5.81 6.94
CA VAL A 53 -9.34 -5.07 6.80
C VAL A 53 -8.93 -5.05 5.33
N VAL A 54 -8.90 -3.87 4.74
CA VAL A 54 -8.39 -3.64 3.39
C VAL A 54 -6.86 -3.48 3.46
N ALA A 55 -6.16 -4.61 3.33
CA ALA A 55 -4.71 -4.71 3.54
C ALA A 55 -3.89 -4.34 2.28
N CYS A 56 -4.33 -3.34 1.53
CA CYS A 56 -3.69 -2.87 0.29
C CYS A 56 -3.93 -1.37 0.13
N ASN A 57 -2.85 -0.58 -0.04
CA ASN A 57 -2.96 0.87 -0.25
C ASN A 57 -3.71 1.21 -1.54
N THR A 58 -3.48 0.45 -2.61
CA THR A 58 -4.16 0.63 -3.89
C THR A 58 -5.67 0.36 -3.77
N ALA A 59 -6.05 -0.77 -3.16
CA ALA A 59 -7.46 -1.08 -2.93
C ALA A 59 -8.12 -0.10 -1.94
N THR A 60 -7.39 0.38 -0.94
CA THR A 60 -7.87 1.45 -0.05
C THR A 60 -8.22 2.71 -0.83
N GLY A 61 -7.32 3.14 -1.71
CA GLY A 61 -7.54 4.33 -2.55
C GLY A 61 -8.77 4.20 -3.44
N ALA A 62 -9.00 3.02 -4.01
CA ALA A 62 -10.12 2.76 -4.91
C ALA A 62 -11.46 2.56 -4.18
N ALA A 63 -11.47 1.78 -3.09
CA ALA A 63 -12.71 1.19 -2.60
C ALA A 63 -13.12 1.57 -1.18
N ALA A 64 -12.19 2.07 -0.32
CA ALA A 64 -12.51 2.23 1.11
C ALA A 64 -13.75 3.11 1.38
N ARG A 65 -13.96 4.17 0.58
CA ARG A 65 -15.13 5.05 0.72
C ARG A 65 -16.42 4.31 0.34
N VAL A 66 -16.42 3.60 -0.77
CA VAL A 66 -17.58 2.83 -1.25
C VAL A 66 -17.93 1.73 -0.26
N LEU A 67 -16.94 0.96 0.20
CA LEU A 67 -17.17 -0.10 1.18
C LEU A 67 -17.78 0.44 2.49
N ARG A 68 -17.30 1.58 3.01
CA ARG A 68 -17.84 2.21 4.22
C ARG A 68 -19.27 2.75 4.04
N THR A 69 -19.65 3.14 2.84
CA THR A 69 -21.00 3.59 2.54
C THR A 69 -21.96 2.41 2.35
N ARG A 70 -21.46 1.30 1.76
CA ARG A 70 -22.30 0.15 1.38
C ARG A 70 -22.54 -0.83 2.53
N TYR A 71 -21.58 -0.99 3.46
CA TYR A 71 -21.63 -2.00 4.51
C TYR A 71 -21.61 -1.38 5.90
N SER A 72 -22.40 -1.97 6.81
CA SER A 72 -22.51 -1.53 8.22
C SER A 72 -21.38 -2.03 9.11
N VAL A 73 -20.61 -3.02 8.67
CA VAL A 73 -19.47 -3.56 9.45
C VAL A 73 -18.28 -2.57 9.42
N PRO A 74 -17.42 -2.57 10.45
CA PRO A 74 -16.20 -1.78 10.43
C PRO A 74 -15.31 -2.13 9.24
N ILE A 75 -14.93 -1.12 8.46
CA ILE A 75 -13.98 -1.22 7.35
C ILE A 75 -12.69 -0.51 7.78
N VAL A 76 -11.69 -1.28 8.14
CA VAL A 76 -10.34 -0.80 8.47
C VAL A 76 -9.52 -0.74 7.19
N ALA A 77 -9.08 0.43 6.81
CA ALA A 77 -8.28 0.66 5.61
C ALA A 77 -6.92 1.25 6.00
N MET A 78 -5.88 0.90 5.24
CA MET A 78 -4.53 1.38 5.50
C MET A 78 -4.18 2.55 4.59
N GLU A 79 -3.22 3.36 5.03
CA GLU A 79 -2.60 4.42 4.22
C GLU A 79 -1.07 4.30 4.30
N PRO A 80 -0.31 4.77 3.29
CA PRO A 80 1.14 4.81 3.37
C PRO A 80 1.63 5.60 4.58
N ALA A 81 2.73 5.16 5.19
CA ALA A 81 3.26 5.70 6.44
C ALA A 81 3.95 7.08 6.29
N VAL A 82 3.34 8.00 5.53
CA VAL A 82 3.89 9.35 5.26
C VAL A 82 3.98 10.19 6.53
N LYS A 83 2.93 10.16 7.37
CA LYS A 83 2.91 10.93 8.63
C LYS A 83 4.08 10.60 9.55
N PRO A 84 4.33 9.33 9.93
CA PRO A 84 5.47 9.00 10.77
C PRO A 84 6.82 9.24 10.06
N ALA A 85 6.89 9.14 8.74
CA ALA A 85 8.10 9.43 7.97
C ALA A 85 8.47 10.93 8.05
N VAL A 86 7.49 11.83 7.84
CA VAL A 86 7.69 13.28 7.97
C VAL A 86 8.08 13.68 9.40
N ALA A 87 7.55 13.00 10.42
CA ALA A 87 7.93 13.26 11.80
C ALA A 87 9.34 12.76 12.15
N ARG A 88 9.95 11.89 11.35
CA ARG A 88 11.27 11.26 11.62
C ARG A 88 12.40 11.78 10.73
N THR A 89 12.09 12.31 9.56
CA THR A 89 13.13 12.84 8.65
C THR A 89 13.95 13.94 9.33
N ARG A 90 15.24 13.94 9.07
CA ARG A 90 16.19 14.96 9.54
C ARG A 90 16.57 15.93 8.41
N SER A 91 16.57 15.41 7.18
CA SER A 91 16.84 16.22 5.98
C SER A 91 15.65 17.09 5.56
N GLY A 92 14.45 16.77 6.06
CA GLY A 92 13.20 17.37 5.60
C GLY A 92 12.75 16.84 4.23
N VAL A 93 13.37 15.77 3.71
CA VAL A 93 13.00 15.14 2.43
C VAL A 93 12.63 13.67 2.66
N VAL A 94 11.42 13.31 2.24
CA VAL A 94 10.86 11.95 2.35
C VAL A 94 10.55 11.42 0.96
N GLY A 95 11.06 10.24 0.63
CA GLY A 95 10.69 9.51 -0.59
C GLY A 95 9.53 8.54 -0.35
N VAL A 96 8.57 8.47 -1.26
CA VAL A 96 7.45 7.51 -1.19
C VAL A 96 7.48 6.62 -2.43
N LEU A 97 7.83 5.36 -2.25
CA LEU A 97 7.70 4.32 -3.27
C LEU A 97 6.29 3.73 -3.21
N ALA A 98 5.52 3.82 -4.27
CA ALA A 98 4.17 3.24 -4.31
C ALA A 98 3.74 2.87 -5.74
N THR A 99 2.61 2.20 -5.86
CA THR A 99 1.99 1.99 -7.17
C THR A 99 1.42 3.30 -7.70
N ARG A 100 1.35 3.44 -9.03
CA ARG A 100 0.75 4.60 -9.67
C ARG A 100 -0.64 4.92 -9.10
N ARG A 101 -1.52 3.92 -9.01
CA ARG A 101 -2.89 4.10 -8.51
C ARG A 101 -2.96 4.55 -7.06
N THR A 102 -2.02 4.13 -6.22
CA THR A 102 -1.94 4.64 -4.84
C THR A 102 -1.64 6.13 -4.84
N LEU A 103 -0.63 6.57 -5.60
CA LEU A 103 -0.21 7.98 -5.66
C LEU A 103 -1.25 8.91 -6.30
N GLU A 104 -2.02 8.41 -7.28
CA GLU A 104 -3.09 9.15 -7.96
C GLU A 104 -4.41 9.16 -7.17
N SER A 105 -4.53 8.41 -6.09
CA SER A 105 -5.78 8.29 -5.35
C SER A 105 -6.11 9.56 -4.57
N HIS A 106 -7.41 9.89 -4.51
CA HIS A 106 -7.91 11.02 -3.69
C HIS A 106 -7.52 10.86 -2.21
N ASN A 107 -7.56 9.63 -1.67
CA ASN A 107 -7.16 9.37 -0.29
C ASN A 107 -5.69 9.72 -0.04
N PHE A 108 -4.81 9.49 -1.02
CA PHE A 108 -3.40 9.84 -0.91
C PHE A 108 -3.20 11.37 -0.98
N SER A 109 -3.94 12.06 -1.85
CA SER A 109 -3.93 13.54 -1.89
C SER A 109 -4.34 14.14 -0.55
N LEU A 110 -5.42 13.64 0.06
CA LEU A 110 -5.84 14.05 1.40
C LEU A 110 -4.80 13.74 2.48
N LEU A 111 -4.05 12.64 2.33
CA LEU A 111 -2.95 12.32 3.25
C LEU A 111 -1.83 13.37 3.15
N LEU A 112 -1.44 13.77 1.94
CA LEU A 112 -0.43 14.81 1.72
C LEU A 112 -0.88 16.16 2.26
N GLU A 113 -2.13 16.56 2.04
CA GLU A 113 -2.70 17.79 2.59
C GLU A 113 -2.61 17.83 4.13
N ARG A 114 -2.90 16.71 4.80
CA ARG A 114 -2.82 16.58 6.28
C ARG A 114 -1.40 16.66 6.82
N VAL A 115 -0.42 16.25 6.03
CA VAL A 115 1.00 16.34 6.39
C VAL A 115 1.50 17.78 6.24
N GLY A 116 0.90 18.53 5.31
CA GLY A 116 1.25 19.93 5.05
C GLY A 116 2.67 20.08 4.50
N ALA A 117 3.18 21.31 4.58
CA ALA A 117 4.51 21.68 4.07
C ALA A 117 5.65 21.46 5.09
N VAL A 118 5.51 20.53 6.02
CA VAL A 118 6.52 20.26 7.07
C VAL A 118 7.78 19.61 6.48
N ALA A 119 7.63 18.82 5.42
CA ALA A 119 8.73 18.19 4.69
C ALA A 119 8.40 18.12 3.20
N GLU A 120 9.44 18.05 2.38
CA GLU A 120 9.31 17.74 0.95
C GLU A 120 9.00 16.25 0.80
N VAL A 121 7.84 15.91 0.26
CA VAL A 121 7.43 14.51 0.01
C VAL A 121 7.55 14.22 -1.48
N MET A 122 8.55 13.44 -1.85
CA MET A 122 8.80 13.03 -3.24
C MET A 122 8.05 11.74 -3.55
N LEU A 123 7.29 11.73 -4.64
CA LEU A 123 6.46 10.60 -5.05
C LEU A 123 7.15 9.83 -6.18
N GLN A 124 7.42 8.56 -5.96
CA GLN A 124 8.05 7.68 -6.94
C GLN A 124 7.13 6.52 -7.27
N PRO A 125 6.44 6.54 -8.44
CA PRO A 125 5.74 5.37 -8.95
C PRO A 125 6.75 4.27 -9.31
N CYS A 126 6.44 3.02 -8.95
CA CYS A 126 7.33 1.88 -9.14
C CYS A 126 6.66 0.77 -9.97
N PRO A 127 6.37 1.00 -11.28
CA PRO A 127 5.80 -0.03 -12.14
C PRO A 127 6.76 -1.23 -12.28
N GLY A 128 6.21 -2.45 -12.37
CA GLY A 128 7.01 -3.67 -12.48
C GLY A 128 7.56 -4.23 -11.16
N LEU A 129 7.65 -3.43 -10.10
CA LEU A 129 8.26 -3.86 -8.85
C LEU A 129 7.40 -4.89 -8.08
N VAL A 130 6.06 -4.75 -8.12
CA VAL A 130 5.14 -5.73 -7.51
C VAL A 130 5.24 -7.07 -8.23
N GLU A 131 5.35 -7.05 -9.54
CA GLU A 131 5.47 -8.24 -10.39
C GLU A 131 6.72 -9.06 -10.04
N ARG A 132 7.83 -8.38 -9.74
CA ARG A 132 9.07 -9.04 -9.27
C ARG A 132 8.85 -9.75 -7.94
N VAL A 133 8.24 -9.07 -6.99
CA VAL A 133 7.93 -9.65 -5.68
C VAL A 133 6.99 -10.85 -5.82
N VAL A 134 5.95 -10.75 -6.65
CA VAL A 134 4.99 -11.86 -6.89
C VAL A 134 5.66 -13.04 -7.59
N ALA A 135 6.63 -12.79 -8.48
CA ALA A 135 7.45 -13.82 -9.13
C ALA A 135 8.49 -14.46 -8.18
N GLY A 136 8.63 -13.95 -6.94
CA GLY A 136 9.63 -14.44 -5.97
C GLY A 136 11.05 -13.92 -6.23
N ASP A 137 11.22 -12.97 -7.14
CA ASP A 137 12.50 -12.33 -7.44
C ASP A 137 12.71 -11.15 -6.47
N LEU A 138 13.29 -11.44 -5.31
CA LEU A 138 13.44 -10.48 -4.21
C LEU A 138 14.82 -9.81 -4.15
N ASP A 139 15.83 -10.40 -4.78
CA ASP A 139 17.24 -9.99 -4.70
C ASP A 139 18.04 -10.16 -6.00
N GLY A 140 17.37 -10.54 -7.10
CA GLY A 140 18.00 -10.70 -8.40
C GLY A 140 18.52 -9.37 -8.97
N ASP A 141 19.51 -9.44 -9.87
CA ASP A 141 20.18 -8.27 -10.47
C ASP A 141 19.20 -7.29 -11.12
N TYR A 142 18.19 -7.81 -11.81
CA TYR A 142 17.19 -6.97 -12.46
C TYR A 142 16.32 -6.24 -11.43
N THR A 143 15.87 -6.93 -10.38
CA THR A 143 15.04 -6.33 -9.32
C THR A 143 15.85 -5.28 -8.55
N SER A 144 17.11 -5.57 -8.25
CA SER A 144 18.03 -4.64 -7.59
C SER A 144 18.29 -3.39 -8.44
N ALA A 145 18.54 -3.56 -9.74
CA ALA A 145 18.73 -2.43 -10.66
C ALA A 145 17.47 -1.57 -10.77
N LEU A 146 16.31 -2.20 -10.95
CA LEU A 146 15.01 -1.50 -11.02
C LEU A 146 14.72 -0.69 -9.75
N LEU A 147 14.99 -1.28 -8.58
CA LEU A 147 14.81 -0.59 -7.30
C LEU A 147 15.80 0.57 -7.15
N ALA A 148 17.06 0.38 -7.55
CA ALA A 148 18.08 1.43 -7.54
C ALA A 148 17.67 2.63 -8.42
N ASP A 149 17.10 2.37 -9.61
CA ASP A 149 16.61 3.42 -10.50
C ASP A 149 15.49 4.25 -9.86
N TYR A 150 14.61 3.61 -9.07
CA TYR A 150 13.55 4.32 -8.33
C TYR A 150 14.07 5.08 -7.10
N LEU A 151 15.08 4.56 -6.42
CA LEU A 151 15.66 5.20 -5.24
C LEU A 151 16.59 6.35 -5.59
N GLN A 152 17.35 6.25 -6.70
CA GLN A 152 18.38 7.22 -7.04
C GLN A 152 17.90 8.67 -7.12
N PRO A 153 16.75 9.02 -7.73
CA PRO A 153 16.25 10.39 -7.75
C PRO A 153 15.95 10.93 -6.35
N LEU A 154 15.41 10.08 -5.48
CA LEU A 154 15.06 10.42 -4.10
C LEU A 154 16.32 10.71 -3.28
N LEU A 155 17.31 9.82 -3.39
CA LEU A 155 18.60 9.97 -2.69
C LEU A 155 19.38 11.18 -3.18
N LYS A 156 19.40 11.45 -4.50
CA LYS A 156 20.03 12.66 -5.08
C LYS A 156 19.40 13.95 -4.56
N ARG A 157 18.11 13.93 -4.23
CA ARG A 157 17.41 15.07 -3.64
C ARG A 157 17.67 15.21 -2.13
N GLY A 158 18.30 14.22 -1.51
CA GLY A 158 18.62 14.21 -0.08
C GLY A 158 17.57 13.54 0.78
N ALA A 159 16.71 12.67 0.22
CA ALA A 159 15.79 11.88 1.03
C ALA A 159 16.57 10.98 1.99
N ASP A 160 16.29 11.11 3.27
CA ASP A 160 16.85 10.28 4.35
C ASP A 160 15.85 9.27 4.91
N THR A 161 14.63 9.35 4.44
CA THR A 161 13.53 8.51 4.90
C THR A 161 12.71 8.04 3.69
N ILE A 162 12.55 6.72 3.56
CA ILE A 162 11.79 6.11 2.47
C ILE A 162 10.54 5.42 3.03
N VAL A 163 9.38 5.75 2.43
CA VAL A 163 8.09 5.12 2.74
C VAL A 163 7.83 4.02 1.72
N LEU A 164 7.61 2.80 2.19
CA LEU A 164 7.17 1.68 1.38
C LEU A 164 5.64 1.70 1.27
N GLY A 165 5.14 2.40 0.27
CA GLY A 165 3.70 2.65 0.03
C GLY A 165 2.96 1.49 -0.64
N CYS A 166 3.58 0.33 -0.76
CA CYS A 166 2.96 -0.92 -1.20
C CYS A 166 3.30 -2.04 -0.22
N THR A 167 2.32 -2.89 0.10
CA THR A 167 2.49 -3.99 1.05
C THR A 167 3.42 -5.11 0.58
N HIS A 168 3.79 -5.13 -0.69
CA HIS A 168 4.79 -6.04 -1.25
C HIS A 168 6.23 -5.55 -1.00
N TYR A 169 6.47 -4.23 -1.00
CA TYR A 169 7.83 -3.67 -0.95
C TYR A 169 8.63 -4.00 0.31
N PRO A 170 8.05 -4.21 1.51
CA PRO A 170 8.81 -4.70 2.67
C PRO A 170 9.50 -6.04 2.46
N LEU A 171 9.08 -6.85 1.47
CA LEU A 171 9.76 -8.10 1.11
C LEU A 171 11.10 -7.85 0.42
N LEU A 172 11.36 -6.64 -0.06
CA LEU A 172 12.60 -6.20 -0.69
C LEU A 172 13.59 -5.56 0.31
N ASN A 173 13.30 -5.57 1.61
CA ASN A 173 14.15 -4.91 2.63
C ASN A 173 15.63 -5.36 2.59
N GLY A 174 15.92 -6.54 2.04
CA GLY A 174 17.31 -7.02 1.92
C GLY A 174 18.15 -6.26 0.89
N ILE A 175 17.50 -5.52 -0.03
CA ILE A 175 18.15 -4.77 -1.12
C ILE A 175 17.78 -3.26 -1.13
N ILE A 176 16.98 -2.78 -0.18
CA ILE A 176 16.71 -1.37 0.10
C ILE A 176 17.75 -0.83 1.08
#